data_f0f363522254a845c88bab9e6360b19e
#
_entry.id   f0f363522254a845c88bab9e6360b19e
#
_cell.length_a   1.000
_cell.length_b   1.000
_cell.length_c   1.000
_cell.angle_alpha   90.00
_cell.angle_beta   90.00
_cell.angle_gamma   90.00
#
_symmetry.space_group_name_H-M   'P 1'
#
loop_
_entity.id
_entity.type
_entity.pdbx_description
1 polymer ?
#
loop_
_entity_poly.entity_id
_entity_poly.type
_entity_poly.pdbx_seq_one_letter_code
_entity_poly.pdbx_strand_id
1 'polypeptide(L)'
;MKYARSEFVKSAGLSAVALSIPVIGTAADKPNIVYILADDLGYGDVGCYNSQAKLPTPRIDRLATEGMRFTDAHSHAACTPTRYAILTGRYTFRSRVPVHVLMTYDPPLIEEGRLTVPALLKQHCYLTACIGKWHLGWDWPFPNSDRKGDPDFTKPIAGGPTTRGFDEYFGTDVPNLPPYAFIHNDRLTAQPTANFPGRNNDYYVHRAGPMVPGWKFEDIMPTFGAKVDEYLHARAADKKPFFLYYAFTIPHEPLAPTAEFAGKSRINRVGDLILQTDAAVGAVLDTLEKLGLDKNTIVIFTSDNGHGAATGVSALLAAGHDPSRPFRGYKGSILEGGHRIPLMVRWPGKVKPGTVCEEVISLNSLMATCAEMLDTKLPPNAGEDSCSILPLLLGQPGQYHPKRTAEVHAGVNGIAVREGQWKLVESKVKRSLPSRPDALSGLYDVKADPAEKQNVIAQHPDIAAKLKAELDKIVGSDAGKVNRTGSDDEDAPAPGAKMDKPN
;
A
#
# COMPACT_ATOMS: atom_id res chain seq x y z
N MET A 1 -55.14 16.11 -66.11
CA MET A 1 -53.81 15.47 -66.06
C MET A 1 -53.01 16.21 -65.00
N LYS A 2 -52.87 15.58 -63.81
CA LYS A 2 -52.01 16.12 -62.74
C LYS A 2 -51.16 14.97 -62.23
N TYR A 3 -49.87 15.10 -62.43
CA TYR A 3 -48.87 14.18 -61.90
C TYR A 3 -48.55 14.56 -60.44
N ALA A 4 -48.72 13.62 -59.53
CA ALA A 4 -48.23 13.72 -58.15
C ALA A 4 -46.84 13.07 -58.04
N ARG A 5 -45.86 13.83 -57.56
CA ARG A 5 -44.54 13.30 -57.16
C ARG A 5 -44.60 12.82 -55.72
N SER A 6 -44.28 11.55 -55.51
CA SER A 6 -44.05 10.99 -54.16
C SER A 6 -42.60 11.20 -53.80
N GLU A 7 -42.35 11.91 -52.69
CA GLU A 7 -41.02 12.01 -52.06
C GLU A 7 -40.79 10.82 -51.11
N PHE A 8 -39.73 10.05 -51.38
CA PHE A 8 -39.23 9.01 -50.51
C PHE A 8 -38.36 9.65 -49.41
N VAL A 9 -38.86 9.75 -48.18
CA VAL A 9 -38.03 10.08 -47.01
C VAL A 9 -37.33 8.81 -46.53
N LYS A 10 -35.99 8.77 -46.71
CA LYS A 10 -35.15 7.72 -46.12
C LYS A 10 -34.95 8.08 -44.64
N SER A 11 -35.63 7.38 -43.76
CA SER A 11 -35.37 7.37 -42.32
C SER A 11 -34.08 6.57 -42.05
N ALA A 12 -33.02 7.26 -41.70
CA ALA A 12 -31.79 6.64 -41.16
C ALA A 12 -32.03 6.35 -39.67
N GLY A 13 -32.31 5.12 -39.34
CA GLY A 13 -32.38 4.65 -37.96
C GLY A 13 -30.98 4.62 -37.33
N LEU A 14 -30.72 5.55 -36.43
CA LEU A 14 -29.59 5.44 -35.48
C LEU A 14 -29.95 4.39 -34.42
N SER A 15 -29.40 3.21 -34.56
CA SER A 15 -29.41 2.21 -33.48
C SER A 15 -28.45 2.65 -32.40
N ALA A 16 -28.96 3.27 -31.35
CA ALA A 16 -28.17 3.47 -30.12
C ALA A 16 -27.98 2.10 -29.46
N VAL A 17 -26.76 1.57 -29.55
CA VAL A 17 -26.34 0.43 -28.72
C VAL A 17 -26.20 0.96 -27.29
N ALA A 18 -27.21 0.78 -26.48
CA ALA A 18 -27.13 0.98 -25.05
C ALA A 18 -26.23 -0.13 -24.47
N LEU A 19 -24.98 0.19 -24.21
CA LEU A 19 -24.11 -0.64 -23.39
C LEU A 19 -24.68 -0.65 -21.97
N SER A 20 -25.42 -1.70 -21.63
CA SER A 20 -25.86 -1.93 -20.26
C SER A 20 -24.65 -2.27 -19.40
N ILE A 21 -24.24 -1.35 -18.54
CA ILE A 21 -23.33 -1.64 -17.42
C ILE A 21 -24.08 -2.66 -16.54
N PRO A 22 -23.53 -3.84 -16.26
CA PRO A 22 -24.20 -4.78 -15.37
C PRO A 22 -24.22 -4.19 -13.96
N VAL A 23 -25.37 -3.72 -13.52
CA VAL A 23 -25.62 -3.34 -12.12
C VAL A 23 -25.45 -4.61 -11.28
N ILE A 24 -24.53 -4.61 -10.33
CA ILE A 24 -24.36 -5.70 -9.36
C ILE A 24 -25.53 -5.60 -8.37
N GLY A 25 -26.61 -6.35 -8.63
CA GLY A 25 -27.94 -6.01 -8.14
C GLY A 25 -28.41 -6.68 -6.85
N THR A 26 -27.74 -7.73 -6.31
CA THR A 26 -28.13 -8.40 -5.05
C THR A 26 -26.91 -8.69 -4.17
N ALA A 27 -27.12 -8.95 -2.88
CA ALA A 27 -26.01 -9.30 -1.98
C ALA A 27 -25.23 -10.54 -2.45
N ALA A 28 -25.87 -11.44 -3.18
CA ALA A 28 -25.26 -12.64 -3.76
C ALA A 28 -24.34 -12.35 -4.97
N ASP A 29 -24.48 -11.16 -5.59
CA ASP A 29 -23.71 -10.79 -6.79
C ASP A 29 -22.48 -9.92 -6.46
N LYS A 30 -22.36 -9.44 -5.21
CA LYS A 30 -21.23 -8.63 -4.77
C LYS A 30 -19.99 -9.51 -4.56
N PRO A 31 -18.82 -9.16 -5.14
CA PRO A 31 -17.61 -9.95 -4.95
C PRO A 31 -17.06 -9.80 -3.53
N ASN A 32 -16.42 -10.85 -3.03
CA ASN A 32 -15.52 -10.70 -1.90
C ASN A 32 -14.29 -9.91 -2.31
N ILE A 33 -13.63 -9.27 -1.36
CA ILE A 33 -12.41 -8.50 -1.60
C ILE A 33 -11.34 -8.97 -0.60
N VAL A 34 -10.22 -9.44 -1.11
CA VAL A 34 -9.02 -9.74 -0.34
C VAL A 34 -7.93 -8.77 -0.77
N TYR A 35 -7.54 -7.87 0.13
CA TYR A 35 -6.48 -6.90 -0.09
C TYR A 35 -5.24 -7.33 0.69
N ILE A 36 -4.22 -7.80 -0.02
CA ILE A 36 -2.94 -8.26 0.56
C ILE A 36 -1.92 -7.15 0.39
N LEU A 37 -1.39 -6.65 1.50
CA LEU A 37 -0.42 -5.57 1.55
C LEU A 37 0.89 -6.07 2.13
N ALA A 38 1.93 -6.20 1.30
CA ALA A 38 3.29 -6.45 1.75
C ALA A 38 3.88 -5.18 2.41
N ASP A 39 4.87 -5.36 3.27
CA ASP A 39 5.55 -4.31 4.03
C ASP A 39 7.01 -4.22 3.53
N ASP A 40 7.38 -3.13 2.87
CA ASP A 40 8.72 -2.89 2.30
C ASP A 40 9.12 -3.84 1.13
N LEU A 41 8.18 -4.32 0.32
CA LEU A 41 8.49 -5.11 -0.88
C LEU A 41 8.72 -4.20 -2.08
N GLY A 42 9.91 -4.23 -2.66
CA GLY A 42 10.26 -3.42 -3.81
C GLY A 42 9.65 -3.91 -5.12
N TYR A 43 9.56 -3.00 -6.09
CA TYR A 43 9.10 -3.33 -7.45
C TYR A 43 9.96 -4.40 -8.11
N GLY A 44 11.28 -4.31 -7.93
CA GLY A 44 12.27 -5.23 -8.48
C GLY A 44 12.41 -6.55 -7.73
N ASP A 45 11.75 -6.72 -6.57
CA ASP A 45 11.73 -7.96 -5.81
C ASP A 45 10.82 -9.02 -6.46
N VAL A 46 9.87 -8.61 -7.31
CA VAL A 46 8.84 -9.48 -7.89
C VAL A 46 9.18 -9.88 -9.32
N GLY A 47 9.17 -11.19 -9.61
CA GLY A 47 9.61 -11.77 -10.87
C GLY A 47 8.92 -11.22 -12.11
N CYS A 48 7.59 -11.06 -12.10
CA CYS A 48 6.83 -10.52 -13.24
C CYS A 48 7.09 -9.03 -13.52
N TYR A 49 7.76 -8.31 -12.62
CA TYR A 49 8.21 -6.91 -12.81
C TYR A 49 9.70 -6.81 -13.15
N ASN A 50 10.50 -7.78 -12.74
CA ASN A 50 11.95 -7.77 -12.93
C ASN A 50 12.44 -9.16 -13.39
N SER A 51 12.63 -9.31 -14.70
CA SER A 51 13.15 -10.56 -15.29
C SER A 51 14.56 -10.94 -14.83
N GLN A 52 15.26 -10.03 -14.16
CA GLN A 52 16.60 -10.27 -13.60
C GLN A 52 16.57 -10.54 -12.08
N ALA A 53 15.39 -10.61 -11.48
CA ALA A 53 15.23 -10.96 -10.07
C ALA A 53 15.91 -12.32 -9.79
N LYS A 54 16.63 -12.39 -8.67
CA LYS A 54 17.31 -13.63 -8.24
C LYS A 54 16.44 -14.45 -7.28
N LEU A 55 15.38 -13.85 -6.78
CA LEU A 55 14.45 -14.45 -5.85
C LEU A 55 13.16 -14.81 -6.62
N PRO A 56 12.78 -16.08 -6.71
CA PRO A 56 11.56 -16.49 -7.41
C PRO A 56 10.32 -16.11 -6.61
N THR A 57 9.30 -15.56 -7.30
CA THR A 57 8.00 -15.20 -6.72
C THR A 57 6.84 -15.83 -7.51
N PRO A 58 6.82 -17.16 -7.71
CA PRO A 58 5.88 -17.81 -8.64
C PRO A 58 4.41 -17.66 -8.20
N ARG A 59 4.14 -17.53 -6.91
CA ARG A 59 2.77 -17.39 -6.38
C ARG A 59 2.23 -15.98 -6.59
N ILE A 60 3.08 -14.98 -6.42
CA ILE A 60 2.76 -13.57 -6.74
C ILE A 60 2.65 -13.42 -8.26
N ASP A 61 3.57 -13.99 -9.03
CA ASP A 61 3.55 -13.93 -10.50
C ASP A 61 2.30 -14.59 -11.10
N ARG A 62 1.73 -15.58 -10.40
CA ARG A 62 0.45 -16.20 -10.75
C ARG A 62 -0.68 -15.16 -10.77
N LEU A 63 -0.73 -14.22 -9.81
CA LEU A 63 -1.74 -13.16 -9.84
C LEU A 63 -1.62 -12.27 -11.09
N ALA A 64 -0.42 -12.03 -11.59
CA ALA A 64 -0.21 -11.30 -12.84
C ALA A 64 -0.71 -12.07 -14.06
N THR A 65 -0.53 -13.39 -14.07
CA THR A 65 -0.97 -14.25 -15.19
C THR A 65 -2.48 -14.50 -15.18
N GLU A 66 -3.10 -14.58 -14.00
CA GLU A 66 -4.53 -14.81 -13.83
C GLU A 66 -5.36 -13.51 -13.73
N GLY A 67 -4.70 -12.34 -13.68
CA GLY A 67 -5.33 -11.04 -13.51
C GLY A 67 -4.71 -9.95 -14.37
N MET A 68 -4.70 -8.74 -13.83
CA MET A 68 -4.09 -7.53 -14.42
C MET A 68 -2.90 -7.10 -13.57
N ARG A 69 -1.79 -6.78 -14.23
CA ARG A 69 -0.60 -6.20 -13.63
C ARG A 69 -0.52 -4.71 -14.00
N PHE A 70 -0.38 -3.85 -13.00
CA PHE A 70 -0.17 -2.41 -13.20
C PHE A 70 1.33 -2.12 -13.16
N THR A 71 1.86 -1.47 -14.19
CA THR A 71 3.28 -1.13 -14.28
C THR A 71 3.58 0.28 -13.78
N ASP A 72 2.53 1.09 -13.55
CA ASP A 72 2.64 2.46 -13.09
C ASP A 72 1.74 2.74 -11.87
N ALA A 73 1.91 1.90 -10.84
CA ALA A 73 1.17 2.00 -9.59
C ALA A 73 2.02 2.59 -8.48
N HIS A 74 1.44 3.51 -7.71
CA HIS A 74 2.14 4.28 -6.69
C HIS A 74 1.50 4.14 -5.31
N SER A 75 2.35 3.92 -4.33
CA SER A 75 2.06 4.12 -2.91
C SER A 75 2.53 5.51 -2.46
N HIS A 76 2.45 5.80 -1.16
CA HIS A 76 3.32 6.80 -0.55
C HIS A 76 4.70 6.18 -0.26
N ALA A 77 5.66 7.03 0.12
CA ALA A 77 7.03 6.56 0.31
C ALA A 77 7.26 5.83 1.66
N ALA A 78 6.23 5.65 2.49
CA ALA A 78 6.34 5.01 3.81
C ALA A 78 5.03 4.34 4.26
N CYS A 79 5.15 3.45 5.27
CA CYS A 79 4.06 2.59 5.75
C CYS A 79 2.80 3.34 6.21
N THR A 80 2.91 4.18 7.26
CA THR A 80 1.77 4.94 7.81
C THR A 80 1.07 5.78 6.77
N PRO A 81 1.77 6.61 5.95
CA PRO A 81 1.18 7.36 4.87
C PRO A 81 0.36 6.52 3.89
N THR A 82 0.92 5.41 3.45
CA THR A 82 0.23 4.54 2.48
C THR A 82 -1.00 3.87 3.08
N ARG A 83 -0.90 3.32 4.29
CA ARG A 83 -2.01 2.65 4.96
C ARG A 83 -3.17 3.63 5.22
N TYR A 84 -2.85 4.87 5.61
CA TYR A 84 -3.84 5.96 5.72
C TYR A 84 -4.53 6.22 4.37
N ALA A 85 -3.75 6.37 3.30
CA ALA A 85 -4.28 6.69 1.98
C ALA A 85 -5.15 5.56 1.40
N ILE A 86 -4.76 4.29 1.56
CA ILE A 86 -5.56 3.12 1.16
C ILE A 86 -6.93 3.14 1.83
N LEU A 87 -6.95 3.34 3.16
CA LEU A 87 -8.18 3.22 3.94
C LEU A 87 -9.09 4.45 3.86
N THR A 88 -8.55 5.63 3.53
CA THR A 88 -9.32 6.89 3.52
C THR A 88 -9.54 7.47 2.13
N GLY A 89 -8.79 7.00 1.12
CA GLY A 89 -8.81 7.60 -0.22
C GLY A 89 -8.23 9.03 -0.27
N ARG A 90 -7.29 9.36 0.63
CA ARG A 90 -6.81 10.72 0.86
C ARG A 90 -5.30 10.77 0.97
N TYR A 91 -4.66 11.76 0.39
CA TYR A 91 -3.23 11.97 0.58
C TYR A 91 -2.90 12.31 2.05
N THR A 92 -1.80 11.76 2.54
CA THR A 92 -1.38 11.95 3.94
C THR A 92 -0.92 13.36 4.28
N PHE A 93 -0.49 14.16 3.31
CA PHE A 93 -0.15 15.55 3.57
C PHE A 93 -1.36 16.37 4.07
N ARG A 94 -2.59 15.85 3.92
CA ARG A 94 -3.81 16.43 4.52
C ARG A 94 -4.02 15.99 5.97
N SER A 95 -3.28 15.01 6.45
CA SER A 95 -3.32 14.54 7.84
C SER A 95 -2.35 15.30 8.75
N ARG A 96 -2.33 14.96 10.05
CA ARG A 96 -1.35 15.51 11.00
C ARG A 96 0.07 14.96 10.80
N VAL A 97 0.23 13.83 10.11
CA VAL A 97 1.52 13.17 9.83
C VAL A 97 1.71 13.03 8.32
N PRO A 98 2.21 14.07 7.65
CA PRO A 98 2.24 14.14 6.19
C PRO A 98 3.12 13.11 5.51
N VAL A 99 4.28 12.78 6.08
CA VAL A 99 5.33 11.97 5.42
C VAL A 99 6.05 10.98 6.35
N HIS A 100 5.91 11.13 7.67
CA HIS A 100 6.55 10.25 8.65
C HIS A 100 5.66 9.06 9.02
N VAL A 101 6.22 8.11 9.74
CA VAL A 101 5.49 7.00 10.32
C VAL A 101 5.11 7.30 11.77
N LEU A 102 4.07 6.65 12.25
CA LEU A 102 3.71 6.69 13.66
C LEU A 102 4.64 5.81 14.47
N MET A 103 4.90 6.25 15.69
CA MET A 103 5.78 5.57 16.64
C MET A 103 4.99 4.86 17.72
N THR A 104 5.72 4.19 18.63
CA THR A 104 5.14 3.51 19.79
C THR A 104 4.17 4.41 20.54
N TYR A 105 2.95 3.93 20.72
CA TYR A 105 1.87 4.60 21.44
C TYR A 105 1.36 5.91 20.84
N ASP A 106 1.69 6.23 19.60
CA ASP A 106 1.10 7.39 18.93
C ASP A 106 -0.42 7.29 18.82
N PRO A 107 -1.14 8.42 18.95
CA PRO A 107 -2.59 8.43 18.87
C PRO A 107 -3.08 8.12 17.44
N PRO A 108 -4.38 7.73 17.27
CA PRO A 108 -4.95 7.39 15.98
C PRO A 108 -4.74 8.48 14.94
N LEU A 109 -4.30 8.10 13.73
CA LEU A 109 -4.10 9.04 12.61
C LEU A 109 -5.40 9.30 11.85
N ILE A 110 -6.20 8.25 11.63
CA ILE A 110 -7.50 8.40 10.99
C ILE A 110 -8.43 9.10 11.96
N GLU A 111 -8.98 10.24 11.54
CA GLU A 111 -9.84 11.08 12.35
C GLU A 111 -11.13 10.33 12.72
N GLU A 112 -11.67 10.60 13.89
CA GLU A 112 -12.95 10.05 14.31
C GLU A 112 -14.07 10.49 13.35
N GLY A 113 -14.98 9.57 13.02
CA GLY A 113 -16.07 9.82 12.09
C GLY A 113 -15.67 9.91 10.61
N ARG A 114 -14.37 9.81 10.27
CA ARG A 114 -13.95 9.76 8.87
C ARG A 114 -14.40 8.46 8.22
N LEU A 115 -15.06 8.58 7.06
CA LEU A 115 -15.42 7.41 6.27
C LEU A 115 -14.15 6.72 5.76
N THR A 116 -14.08 5.41 6.00
CA THR A 116 -13.00 4.54 5.54
C THR A 116 -13.53 3.50 4.56
N VAL A 117 -12.65 2.85 3.82
CA VAL A 117 -13.03 1.74 2.91
C VAL A 117 -13.82 0.65 3.62
N PRO A 118 -13.38 0.10 4.78
CA PRO A 118 -14.18 -0.90 5.48
C PRO A 118 -15.53 -0.35 5.98
N ALA A 119 -15.59 0.90 6.43
CA ALA A 119 -16.86 1.51 6.84
C ALA A 119 -17.84 1.67 5.66
N LEU A 120 -17.35 2.09 4.47
CA LEU A 120 -18.12 2.14 3.24
C LEU A 120 -18.66 0.76 2.86
N LEU A 121 -17.81 -0.25 2.84
CA LEU A 121 -18.19 -1.63 2.50
C LEU A 121 -19.19 -2.21 3.50
N LYS A 122 -19.02 -1.92 4.79
CA LYS A 122 -19.96 -2.32 5.85
C LYS A 122 -21.36 -1.72 5.66
N GLN A 123 -21.47 -0.46 5.21
CA GLN A 123 -22.74 0.15 4.82
C GLN A 123 -23.45 -0.61 3.68
N HIS A 124 -22.68 -1.37 2.89
CA HIS A 124 -23.17 -2.23 1.82
C HIS A 124 -23.22 -3.73 2.19
N CYS A 125 -23.32 -4.04 3.47
CA CYS A 125 -23.49 -5.39 4.03
C CYS A 125 -22.28 -6.32 3.89
N TYR A 126 -21.06 -5.80 3.66
CA TYR A 126 -19.85 -6.59 3.77
C TYR A 126 -19.52 -6.88 5.23
N LEU A 127 -19.01 -8.08 5.49
CA LEU A 127 -18.27 -8.39 6.70
C LEU A 127 -16.83 -7.94 6.52
N THR A 128 -16.24 -7.27 7.51
CA THR A 128 -14.95 -6.60 7.33
C THR A 128 -13.93 -7.04 8.38
N ALA A 129 -12.77 -7.51 7.96
CA ALA A 129 -11.70 -7.91 8.85
C ALA A 129 -10.36 -7.27 8.45
N CYS A 130 -9.58 -6.90 9.46
CA CYS A 130 -8.19 -6.50 9.33
C CYS A 130 -7.32 -7.53 10.09
N ILE A 131 -6.44 -8.22 9.36
CA ILE A 131 -5.49 -9.17 9.96
C ILE A 131 -4.08 -8.72 9.60
N GLY A 132 -3.23 -8.50 10.62
CA GLY A 132 -1.85 -8.11 10.43
C GLY A 132 -1.45 -6.78 11.04
N LYS A 133 -0.49 -6.09 10.40
CA LYS A 133 0.06 -4.80 10.84
C LYS A 133 -0.97 -3.67 10.67
N TRP A 134 -1.20 -2.90 11.75
CA TRP A 134 -2.07 -1.73 11.70
C TRP A 134 -1.31 -0.45 11.33
N HIS A 135 -0.40 -0.01 12.17
CA HIS A 135 0.47 1.16 12.00
C HIS A 135 -0.25 2.48 11.69
N LEU A 136 -1.45 2.66 12.24
CA LEU A 136 -2.23 3.90 12.13
C LEU A 136 -2.60 4.49 13.48
N GLY A 137 -1.92 4.03 14.55
CA GLY A 137 -2.03 4.54 15.89
C GLY A 137 -3.25 4.04 16.65
N TRP A 138 -3.17 4.20 17.96
CA TRP A 138 -4.15 3.76 18.93
C TRP A 138 -4.30 4.77 20.07
N ASP A 139 -5.46 4.82 20.67
CA ASP A 139 -5.66 5.54 21.91
C ASP A 139 -5.43 4.61 23.10
N TRP A 140 -4.16 4.48 23.45
CA TRP A 140 -3.70 3.61 24.52
C TRP A 140 -4.14 4.15 25.88
N PRO A 141 -4.61 3.27 26.80
CA PRO A 141 -5.12 3.66 28.11
C PRO A 141 -3.99 3.97 29.10
N PHE A 142 -3.41 5.16 29.00
CA PHE A 142 -2.42 5.61 29.96
C PHE A 142 -3.06 5.94 31.32
N PRO A 143 -2.38 5.60 32.45
CA PRO A 143 -2.87 5.96 33.77
C PRO A 143 -2.88 7.48 34.00
N ASN A 144 -1.96 8.20 33.34
CA ASN A 144 -1.75 9.63 33.50
C ASN A 144 -2.01 10.37 32.19
N SER A 145 -2.48 11.60 32.27
CA SER A 145 -2.77 12.48 31.12
C SER A 145 -1.52 12.90 30.35
N ASP A 146 -0.34 12.87 30.96
CA ASP A 146 0.94 13.19 30.32
C ASP A 146 1.51 12.01 29.50
N ARG A 147 0.82 10.87 29.49
CA ARG A 147 1.15 9.64 28.74
C ARG A 147 2.59 9.15 28.96
N LYS A 148 3.15 9.39 30.18
CA LYS A 148 4.46 8.86 30.53
C LYS A 148 4.38 7.44 31.05
N GLY A 149 5.43 6.65 30.77
CA GLY A 149 5.51 5.26 31.11
C GLY A 149 4.72 4.37 30.14
N ASP A 150 4.41 3.16 30.59
CA ASP A 150 3.63 2.23 29.81
C ASP A 150 2.12 2.41 30.02
N PRO A 151 1.31 2.13 28.98
CA PRO A 151 -0.13 2.05 29.11
C PRO A 151 -0.57 0.95 30.10
N ASP A 152 -1.80 1.06 30.58
CA ASP A 152 -2.45 -0.03 31.34
C ASP A 152 -2.94 -1.10 30.37
N PHE A 153 -2.09 -2.10 30.10
CA PHE A 153 -2.36 -3.18 29.17
C PHE A 153 -3.52 -4.10 29.56
N THR A 154 -4.10 -3.95 30.76
CA THR A 154 -5.28 -4.72 31.19
C THR A 154 -6.58 -4.13 30.64
N LYS A 155 -6.56 -2.88 30.17
CA LYS A 155 -7.72 -2.15 29.67
C LYS A 155 -7.90 -2.30 28.17
N PRO A 156 -9.10 -2.01 27.62
CA PRO A 156 -9.32 -1.88 26.20
C PRO A 156 -8.51 -0.72 25.62
N ILE A 157 -8.08 -0.89 24.37
CA ILE A 157 -7.37 0.12 23.56
C ILE A 157 -8.37 0.72 22.58
N ALA A 158 -8.59 2.02 22.63
CA ALA A 158 -9.51 2.70 21.72
C ALA A 158 -8.83 3.12 20.41
N GLY A 159 -9.61 3.65 19.45
CA GLY A 159 -9.09 4.29 18.25
C GLY A 159 -8.52 3.37 17.18
N GLY A 160 -8.51 2.06 17.39
CA GLY A 160 -7.96 1.06 16.47
C GLY A 160 -8.92 0.66 15.34
N PRO A 161 -8.61 -0.43 14.60
CA PRO A 161 -9.33 -0.87 13.40
C PRO A 161 -10.84 -1.01 13.58
N THR A 162 -11.28 -1.57 14.71
CA THR A 162 -12.71 -1.80 14.97
C THR A 162 -13.52 -0.51 15.12
N THR A 163 -12.86 0.60 15.47
CA THR A 163 -13.48 1.94 15.50
C THR A 163 -13.35 2.67 14.15
N ARG A 164 -12.70 2.04 13.17
CA ARG A 164 -12.44 2.58 11.82
C ARG A 164 -13.11 1.74 10.72
N GLY A 165 -14.19 1.01 11.09
CA GLY A 165 -15.07 0.33 10.14
C GLY A 165 -14.85 -1.17 10.01
N PHE A 166 -13.81 -1.76 10.59
CA PHE A 166 -13.65 -3.21 10.63
C PHE A 166 -14.54 -3.83 11.72
N ASP A 167 -15.14 -4.99 11.41
CA ASP A 167 -15.90 -5.79 12.38
C ASP A 167 -14.95 -6.57 13.30
N GLU A 168 -13.79 -6.97 12.76
CA GLU A 168 -12.80 -7.80 13.44
C GLU A 168 -11.38 -7.32 13.14
N TYR A 169 -10.52 -7.39 14.14
CA TYR A 169 -9.09 -7.16 14.03
C TYR A 169 -8.29 -8.22 14.77
N PHE A 170 -7.26 -8.75 14.12
CA PHE A 170 -6.22 -9.52 14.78
C PHE A 170 -4.86 -9.14 14.20
N GLY A 171 -3.92 -8.71 15.04
CA GLY A 171 -2.62 -8.29 14.51
C GLY A 171 -1.66 -7.74 15.54
N THR A 172 -0.70 -6.95 15.04
CA THR A 172 0.21 -6.11 15.82
C THR A 172 0.11 -4.68 15.34
N ASP A 173 0.48 -3.70 16.18
CA ASP A 173 0.60 -2.34 15.69
C ASP A 173 1.78 -2.23 14.73
N VAL A 174 3.01 -2.26 15.25
CA VAL A 174 4.25 -2.25 14.46
C VAL A 174 5.16 -3.38 14.97
N PRO A 175 5.63 -4.30 14.11
CA PRO A 175 6.27 -5.54 14.57
C PRO A 175 7.64 -5.32 15.25
N ASN A 176 8.34 -4.22 15.00
CA ASN A 176 9.62 -3.87 15.60
C ASN A 176 9.53 -2.83 16.74
N LEU A 177 8.30 -2.45 17.12
CA LEU A 177 8.03 -1.54 18.24
C LEU A 177 7.20 -2.23 19.34
N PRO A 178 7.45 -1.92 20.64
CA PRO A 178 6.65 -2.47 21.72
C PRO A 178 5.22 -1.86 21.76
N PRO A 179 4.24 -2.53 22.42
CA PRO A 179 4.40 -3.80 23.10
C PRO A 179 4.47 -4.97 22.10
N TYR A 180 5.37 -5.90 22.34
CA TYR A 180 5.49 -7.12 21.55
C TYR A 180 4.40 -8.11 22.00
N ALA A 181 3.23 -7.96 21.40
CA ALA A 181 2.03 -8.71 21.69
C ALA A 181 1.09 -8.73 20.48
N PHE A 182 0.24 -9.74 20.39
CA PHE A 182 -0.90 -9.67 19.48
C PHE A 182 -2.05 -8.89 20.12
N ILE A 183 -2.81 -8.23 19.29
CA ILE A 183 -4.04 -7.51 19.65
C ILE A 183 -5.21 -8.21 18.95
N HIS A 184 -6.26 -8.52 19.70
CA HIS A 184 -7.54 -8.97 19.16
C HIS A 184 -8.60 -7.92 19.46
N ASN A 185 -9.14 -7.33 18.40
CA ASN A 185 -10.04 -6.19 18.44
C ASN A 185 -9.46 -4.99 19.20
N ASP A 186 -9.78 -4.86 20.47
CA ASP A 186 -9.41 -3.76 21.34
C ASP A 186 -8.57 -4.20 22.56
N ARG A 187 -8.02 -5.43 22.56
CA ARG A 187 -7.29 -5.97 23.72
C ARG A 187 -6.06 -6.76 23.29
N LEU A 188 -5.03 -6.69 24.13
CA LEU A 188 -3.92 -7.63 24.01
C LEU A 188 -4.40 -9.07 24.29
N THR A 189 -3.90 -10.02 23.51
CA THR A 189 -4.22 -11.45 23.69
C THR A 189 -3.56 -12.07 24.92
N ALA A 190 -2.47 -11.46 25.38
CA ALA A 190 -1.75 -11.82 26.59
C ALA A 190 -1.05 -10.59 27.17
N GLN A 191 -0.77 -10.60 28.48
CA GLN A 191 -0.11 -9.48 29.16
C GLN A 191 1.40 -9.45 28.88
N PRO A 192 1.98 -8.31 28.51
CA PRO A 192 3.40 -8.16 28.23
C PRO A 192 4.20 -8.00 29.54
N THR A 193 4.29 -9.05 30.35
CA THR A 193 4.95 -9.06 31.65
C THR A 193 6.47 -9.25 31.59
N ALA A 194 7.02 -9.58 30.43
CA ALA A 194 8.45 -9.59 30.16
C ALA A 194 8.89 -8.27 29.54
N ASN A 195 10.20 -8.06 29.44
CA ASN A 195 10.77 -6.90 28.76
C ASN A 195 11.77 -7.36 27.69
N PHE A 196 11.60 -6.88 26.48
CA PHE A 196 12.56 -7.07 25.40
C PHE A 196 13.69 -6.04 25.55
N PRO A 197 14.97 -6.45 25.59
CA PRO A 197 16.08 -5.51 25.82
C PRO A 197 16.38 -4.60 24.64
N GLY A 198 15.71 -4.80 23.50
CA GLY A 198 16.04 -4.14 22.24
C GLY A 198 17.20 -4.83 21.50
N ARG A 199 17.27 -4.61 20.22
CA ARG A 199 18.41 -4.95 19.35
C ARG A 199 18.64 -3.82 18.39
N ASN A 200 19.84 -3.30 18.35
CA ASN A 200 20.29 -2.38 17.32
C ASN A 200 21.61 -2.94 16.77
N ASN A 201 21.51 -3.58 15.62
CA ASN A 201 22.68 -3.95 14.83
C ASN A 201 22.40 -3.53 13.39
N ASP A 202 23.36 -3.61 12.49
CA ASP A 202 23.30 -3.12 11.11
C ASP A 202 22.09 -3.60 10.28
N TYR A 203 21.28 -4.51 10.84
CA TYR A 203 20.13 -5.14 10.18
C TYR A 203 18.83 -5.05 10.99
N TYR A 204 18.84 -4.53 12.25
CA TYR A 204 17.69 -4.60 13.12
C TYR A 204 17.57 -3.38 14.03
N VAL A 205 16.51 -2.64 13.88
CA VAL A 205 16.10 -1.67 14.89
C VAL A 205 14.86 -2.20 15.59
N HIS A 206 15.07 -3.00 16.64
CA HIS A 206 14.01 -3.41 17.53
C HIS A 206 14.11 -2.61 18.82
N ARG A 207 13.11 -1.85 19.14
CA ARG A 207 13.13 -1.02 20.37
C ARG A 207 12.90 -1.88 21.60
N ALA A 208 13.61 -1.53 22.69
CA ALA A 208 13.36 -2.13 24.00
C ALA A 208 11.94 -1.80 24.49
N GLY A 209 11.32 -2.70 25.22
CA GLY A 209 10.01 -2.46 25.83
C GLY A 209 9.22 -3.69 26.20
N PRO A 210 7.97 -3.50 26.65
CA PRO A 210 7.10 -4.58 27.13
C PRO A 210 6.87 -5.67 26.09
N MET A 211 6.94 -6.93 26.53
CA MET A 211 6.83 -8.12 25.69
C MET A 211 6.05 -9.24 26.40
N VAL A 212 5.23 -9.94 25.67
CA VAL A 212 4.59 -11.18 26.16
C VAL A 212 5.67 -12.24 26.39
N PRO A 213 5.69 -12.95 27.52
CA PRO A 213 6.64 -14.04 27.76
C PRO A 213 6.62 -15.07 26.62
N GLY A 214 7.81 -15.43 26.12
CA GLY A 214 7.95 -16.40 25.03
C GLY A 214 7.65 -15.86 23.64
N TRP A 215 7.48 -14.55 23.46
CA TRP A 215 7.31 -13.93 22.15
C TRP A 215 8.45 -14.29 21.18
N LYS A 216 8.05 -14.67 19.98
CA LYS A 216 8.99 -14.95 18.88
C LYS A 216 8.56 -14.19 17.63
N PHE A 217 9.48 -13.49 17.04
CA PHE A 217 9.19 -12.67 15.83
C PHE A 217 8.89 -13.55 14.62
N GLU A 218 9.49 -14.73 14.53
CA GLU A 218 9.26 -15.72 13.48
C GLU A 218 7.83 -16.30 13.49
N ASP A 219 7.12 -16.21 14.62
CA ASP A 219 5.75 -16.73 14.76
C ASP A 219 4.68 -15.73 14.28
N ILE A 220 5.04 -14.47 13.99
CA ILE A 220 4.08 -13.42 13.62
C ILE A 220 3.31 -13.80 12.35
N MET A 221 4.00 -14.03 11.24
CA MET A 221 3.35 -14.34 9.96
C MET A 221 2.62 -15.68 9.94
N PRO A 222 3.15 -16.78 10.52
CA PRO A 222 2.38 -18.02 10.71
C PRO A 222 1.08 -17.82 11.48
N THR A 223 1.11 -17.03 12.56
CA THR A 223 -0.09 -16.73 13.35
C THR A 223 -1.11 -15.94 12.53
N PHE A 224 -0.68 -14.95 11.75
CA PHE A 224 -1.58 -14.23 10.85
C PHE A 224 -2.16 -15.13 9.77
N GLY A 225 -1.33 -16.00 9.15
CA GLY A 225 -1.78 -16.96 8.16
C GLY A 225 -2.87 -17.90 8.70
N ALA A 226 -2.68 -18.42 9.93
CA ALA A 226 -3.69 -19.25 10.60
C ALA A 226 -5.01 -18.48 10.85
N LYS A 227 -4.93 -17.20 11.25
CA LYS A 227 -6.11 -16.35 11.43
C LYS A 227 -6.83 -16.01 10.12
N VAL A 228 -6.10 -15.83 9.05
CA VAL A 228 -6.69 -15.64 7.71
C VAL A 228 -7.39 -16.93 7.25
N ASP A 229 -6.78 -18.08 7.43
CA ASP A 229 -7.38 -19.38 7.10
C ASP A 229 -8.66 -19.61 7.90
N GLU A 230 -8.63 -19.39 9.23
CA GLU A 230 -9.80 -19.44 10.12
C GLU A 230 -10.93 -18.50 9.61
N TYR A 231 -10.58 -17.25 9.28
CA TYR A 231 -11.53 -16.27 8.78
C TYR A 231 -12.16 -16.72 7.45
N LEU A 232 -11.37 -17.17 6.48
CA LEU A 232 -11.86 -17.60 5.18
C LEU A 232 -12.77 -18.82 5.28
N HIS A 233 -12.44 -19.80 6.15
CA HIS A 233 -13.30 -20.94 6.43
C HIS A 233 -14.65 -20.50 7.02
N ALA A 234 -14.65 -19.56 7.97
CA ALA A 234 -15.88 -19.00 8.51
C ALA A 234 -16.71 -18.27 7.44
N ARG A 235 -16.05 -17.53 6.53
CA ARG A 235 -16.73 -16.80 5.42
C ARG A 235 -17.29 -17.74 4.34
N ALA A 236 -16.69 -18.89 4.12
CA ALA A 236 -17.22 -19.87 3.17
C ALA A 236 -18.61 -20.39 3.56
N ALA A 237 -18.93 -20.40 4.83
CA ALA A 237 -20.25 -20.75 5.35
C ALA A 237 -21.28 -19.59 5.25
N ASP A 238 -20.82 -18.36 5.14
CA ASP A 238 -21.65 -17.15 5.04
C ASP A 238 -22.05 -16.87 3.57
N LYS A 239 -23.25 -16.32 3.40
CA LYS A 239 -23.69 -15.81 2.09
C LYS A 239 -23.43 -14.32 1.90
N LYS A 240 -22.80 -13.66 2.89
CA LYS A 240 -22.48 -12.24 2.83
C LYS A 240 -21.12 -12.04 2.18
N PRO A 241 -20.95 -11.01 1.36
CA PRO A 241 -19.64 -10.64 0.86
C PRO A 241 -18.74 -10.19 2.00
N PHE A 242 -17.43 -10.36 1.86
CA PHE A 242 -16.46 -9.92 2.85
C PHE A 242 -15.35 -9.06 2.26
N PHE A 243 -14.77 -8.23 3.10
CA PHE A 243 -13.54 -7.50 2.87
C PHE A 243 -12.50 -7.92 3.90
N LEU A 244 -11.42 -8.53 3.43
CA LEU A 244 -10.26 -8.89 4.23
C LEU A 244 -9.09 -7.98 3.86
N TYR A 245 -8.64 -7.13 4.79
CA TYR A 245 -7.40 -6.38 4.70
C TYR A 245 -6.31 -7.17 5.40
N TYR A 246 -5.49 -7.89 4.63
CA TYR A 246 -4.40 -8.72 5.12
C TYR A 246 -3.08 -7.97 4.98
N ALA A 247 -2.65 -7.33 6.05
CA ALA A 247 -1.47 -6.49 6.08
C ALA A 247 -0.28 -7.25 6.67
N PHE A 248 0.65 -7.64 5.82
CA PHE A 248 1.86 -8.35 6.20
C PHE A 248 2.77 -7.48 7.07
N THR A 249 3.70 -8.13 7.78
CA THR A 249 4.84 -7.49 8.44
C THR A 249 6.16 -7.76 7.71
N ILE A 250 6.13 -8.48 6.60
CA ILE A 250 7.29 -8.91 5.81
C ILE A 250 7.24 -8.33 4.39
N PRO A 251 8.41 -8.15 3.76
CA PRO A 251 9.78 -8.42 4.21
C PRO A 251 10.41 -7.36 5.13
N HIS A 252 9.63 -6.43 5.70
CA HIS A 252 10.09 -5.45 6.69
C HIS A 252 10.69 -6.13 7.92
N GLU A 253 11.55 -5.45 8.65
CA GLU A 253 12.04 -5.92 9.95
C GLU A 253 10.90 -6.08 10.99
N PRO A 254 10.96 -7.06 11.87
CA PRO A 254 12.08 -7.95 12.24
C PRO A 254 12.42 -8.96 11.15
N LEU A 255 13.72 -9.05 10.78
CA LEU A 255 14.16 -10.04 9.78
C LEU A 255 14.23 -11.44 10.39
N ALA A 256 13.05 -12.00 10.67
CA ALA A 256 12.86 -13.27 11.36
C ALA A 256 12.07 -14.25 10.47
N PRO A 257 12.71 -14.79 9.40
CA PRO A 257 12.09 -15.82 8.60
C PRO A 257 11.82 -17.07 9.45
N THR A 258 10.74 -17.79 9.15
CA THR A 258 10.49 -19.09 9.79
C THR A 258 11.59 -20.09 9.46
N ALA A 259 11.70 -21.18 10.23
CA ALA A 259 12.69 -22.23 10.00
C ALA A 259 12.58 -22.83 8.58
N GLU A 260 11.40 -22.84 7.99
CA GLU A 260 11.16 -23.28 6.62
C GLU A 260 11.90 -22.43 5.59
N PHE A 261 11.96 -21.11 5.80
CA PHE A 261 12.53 -20.16 4.81
C PHE A 261 13.96 -19.72 5.16
N ALA A 262 14.40 -19.87 6.40
CA ALA A 262 15.72 -19.47 6.85
C ALA A 262 16.84 -20.09 5.98
N GLY A 263 17.63 -19.25 5.32
CA GLY A 263 18.73 -19.62 4.42
C GLY A 263 18.30 -20.06 3.01
N LYS A 264 17.01 -20.08 2.68
CA LYS A 264 16.52 -20.56 1.37
C LYS A 264 16.87 -19.62 0.22
N SER A 265 16.94 -18.32 0.45
CA SER A 265 17.35 -17.35 -0.57
C SER A 265 18.81 -17.49 -0.97
N ARG A 266 19.66 -18.04 -0.09
CA ARG A 266 21.13 -18.09 -0.21
C ARG A 266 21.80 -16.72 -0.35
N ILE A 267 21.07 -15.65 0.00
CA ILE A 267 21.56 -14.27 -0.04
C ILE A 267 21.61 -13.72 1.39
N ASN A 268 20.43 -13.48 1.97
CA ASN A 268 20.29 -12.94 3.32
C ASN A 268 18.86 -13.16 3.84
N ARG A 269 18.60 -12.76 5.09
CA ARG A 269 17.29 -12.94 5.72
C ARG A 269 16.16 -12.16 5.03
N VAL A 270 16.45 -11.02 4.39
CA VAL A 270 15.46 -10.30 3.60
C VAL A 270 15.02 -11.12 2.39
N GLY A 271 15.99 -11.72 1.69
CA GLY A 271 15.69 -12.64 0.59
C GLY A 271 14.84 -13.83 1.07
N ASP A 272 15.11 -14.37 2.26
CA ASP A 272 14.30 -15.44 2.85
C ASP A 272 12.86 -14.97 3.12
N LEU A 273 12.69 -13.73 3.62
CA LEU A 273 11.38 -13.13 3.85
C LEU A 273 10.63 -12.81 2.54
N ILE A 274 11.31 -12.46 1.46
CA ILE A 274 10.67 -12.30 0.14
C ILE A 274 10.10 -13.64 -0.34
N LEU A 275 10.85 -14.74 -0.17
CA LEU A 275 10.32 -16.09 -0.49
C LEU A 275 9.14 -16.45 0.41
N GLN A 276 9.19 -16.09 1.69
CA GLN A 276 8.09 -16.31 2.64
C GLN A 276 6.87 -15.45 2.28
N THR A 277 7.07 -14.22 1.78
CA THR A 277 5.99 -13.34 1.27
C THR A 277 5.26 -14.01 0.11
N ASP A 278 6.00 -14.56 -0.86
CA ASP A 278 5.42 -15.28 -1.98
C ASP A 278 4.59 -16.49 -1.53
N ALA A 279 5.13 -17.28 -0.61
CA ALA A 279 4.42 -18.44 -0.06
C ALA A 279 3.15 -18.04 0.70
N ALA A 280 3.18 -16.94 1.47
CA ALA A 280 2.02 -16.44 2.20
C ALA A 280 0.88 -15.99 1.25
N VAL A 281 1.23 -15.34 0.13
CA VAL A 281 0.26 -15.02 -0.93
C VAL A 281 -0.33 -16.31 -1.51
N GLY A 282 0.52 -17.28 -1.81
CA GLY A 282 0.10 -18.59 -2.31
C GLY A 282 -0.89 -19.28 -1.40
N ALA A 283 -0.65 -19.30 -0.11
CA ALA A 283 -1.54 -19.91 0.88
C ALA A 283 -2.96 -19.31 0.86
N VAL A 284 -3.07 -17.97 0.71
CA VAL A 284 -4.39 -17.34 0.56
C VAL A 284 -5.11 -17.80 -0.71
N LEU A 285 -4.40 -17.83 -1.85
CA LEU A 285 -4.98 -18.26 -3.11
C LEU A 285 -5.46 -19.72 -3.05
N ASP A 286 -4.65 -20.60 -2.47
CA ASP A 286 -4.97 -22.03 -2.32
C ASP A 286 -6.19 -22.23 -1.39
N THR A 287 -6.28 -21.47 -0.28
CA THR A 287 -7.44 -21.52 0.62
C THR A 287 -8.71 -21.03 -0.07
N LEU A 288 -8.65 -19.92 -0.83
CA LEU A 288 -9.80 -19.42 -1.61
C LEU A 288 -10.29 -20.47 -2.62
N GLU A 289 -9.39 -21.12 -3.35
CA GLU A 289 -9.74 -22.16 -4.31
C GLU A 289 -10.33 -23.39 -3.63
N LYS A 290 -9.70 -23.87 -2.56
CA LYS A 290 -10.17 -25.03 -1.80
C LYS A 290 -11.59 -24.82 -1.25
N LEU A 291 -11.92 -23.59 -0.85
CA LEU A 291 -13.23 -23.21 -0.34
C LEU A 291 -14.24 -22.84 -1.43
N GLY A 292 -13.83 -22.79 -2.70
CA GLY A 292 -14.69 -22.38 -3.82
C GLY A 292 -15.07 -20.91 -3.80
N LEU A 293 -14.31 -20.07 -3.05
CA LEU A 293 -14.50 -18.62 -2.95
C LEU A 293 -13.81 -17.86 -4.08
N ASP A 294 -12.84 -18.47 -4.75
CA ASP A 294 -11.96 -17.87 -5.74
C ASP A 294 -12.70 -17.21 -6.90
N LYS A 295 -13.80 -17.80 -7.36
CA LYS A 295 -14.57 -17.35 -8.53
C LYS A 295 -15.29 -16.01 -8.31
N ASN A 296 -15.66 -15.69 -7.07
CA ASN A 296 -16.34 -14.46 -6.71
C ASN A 296 -15.50 -13.61 -5.74
N THR A 297 -14.18 -13.64 -5.87
CA THR A 297 -13.27 -12.87 -5.01
C THR A 297 -12.32 -12.02 -5.85
N ILE A 298 -12.29 -10.73 -5.56
CA ILE A 298 -11.24 -9.82 -6.02
C ILE A 298 -10.05 -10.01 -5.09
N VAL A 299 -8.90 -10.42 -5.64
CA VAL A 299 -7.64 -10.47 -4.91
C VAL A 299 -6.76 -9.34 -5.42
N ILE A 300 -6.36 -8.46 -4.52
CA ILE A 300 -5.44 -7.35 -4.77
C ILE A 300 -4.17 -7.64 -3.98
N PHE A 301 -3.02 -7.63 -4.65
CA PHE A 301 -1.71 -7.72 -4.02
C PHE A 301 -0.89 -6.49 -4.34
N THR A 302 -0.27 -5.89 -3.33
CA THR A 302 0.60 -4.72 -3.47
C THR A 302 1.57 -4.59 -2.29
N SER A 303 2.41 -3.54 -2.31
CA SER A 303 3.31 -3.14 -1.21
C SER A 303 2.98 -1.75 -0.71
N ASP A 304 3.29 -1.46 0.56
CA ASP A 304 3.02 -0.15 1.15
C ASP A 304 4.06 0.92 0.79
N ASN A 305 5.24 0.54 0.37
CA ASN A 305 6.30 1.41 -0.19
C ASN A 305 7.33 0.57 -0.95
N GLY A 306 8.32 1.21 -1.53
CA GLY A 306 9.48 0.53 -2.09
C GLY A 306 10.30 -0.21 -1.03
N HIS A 307 11.29 -0.98 -1.45
CA HIS A 307 12.16 -1.77 -0.56
C HIS A 307 12.80 -0.91 0.53
N GLY A 308 12.89 -1.43 1.76
CA GLY A 308 13.50 -0.73 2.88
C GLY A 308 15.01 -0.50 2.70
N ALA A 309 15.46 0.74 2.73
CA ALA A 309 16.87 1.09 2.46
C ALA A 309 17.87 0.45 3.43
N ALA A 310 17.47 0.22 4.68
CA ALA A 310 18.31 -0.37 5.72
C ALA A 310 18.32 -1.92 5.70
N THR A 311 17.43 -2.54 4.95
CA THR A 311 17.14 -3.98 5.03
C THR A 311 17.98 -4.81 4.06
N GLY A 312 19.30 -4.90 4.28
CA GLY A 312 20.17 -5.86 3.58
C GLY A 312 20.33 -5.63 2.07
N VAL A 313 20.04 -4.43 1.57
CA VAL A 313 20.14 -4.05 0.15
C VAL A 313 21.51 -4.33 -0.44
N SER A 314 22.58 -4.04 0.30
CA SER A 314 23.96 -4.26 -0.19
C SER A 314 24.23 -5.71 -0.57
N ALA A 315 23.74 -6.67 0.23
CA ALA A 315 23.90 -8.09 -0.06
C ALA A 315 23.01 -8.53 -1.25
N LEU A 316 21.80 -7.99 -1.39
CA LEU A 316 20.95 -8.22 -2.55
C LEU A 316 21.60 -7.74 -3.84
N LEU A 317 22.12 -6.51 -3.84
CA LEU A 317 22.83 -5.93 -5.00
C LEU A 317 24.10 -6.72 -5.34
N ALA A 318 24.88 -7.14 -4.34
CA ALA A 318 26.07 -7.98 -4.56
C ALA A 318 25.72 -9.34 -5.18
N ALA A 319 24.54 -9.89 -4.87
CA ALA A 319 24.02 -11.11 -5.51
C ALA A 319 23.40 -10.85 -6.91
N GLY A 320 23.39 -9.60 -7.37
CA GLY A 320 22.78 -9.20 -8.65
C GLY A 320 21.27 -9.08 -8.62
N HIS A 321 20.69 -8.98 -7.42
CA HIS A 321 19.27 -8.70 -7.21
C HIS A 321 19.09 -7.24 -6.82
N ASP A 322 18.49 -6.44 -7.71
CA ASP A 322 18.18 -5.04 -7.43
C ASP A 322 16.68 -4.91 -7.10
N PRO A 323 16.35 -4.65 -5.82
CA PRO A 323 14.96 -4.61 -5.35
C PRO A 323 14.14 -3.44 -5.90
N SER A 324 14.79 -2.42 -6.45
CA SER A 324 14.11 -1.24 -7.02
C SER A 324 14.07 -1.21 -8.54
N ARG A 325 14.77 -2.14 -9.22
CA ARG A 325 14.90 -2.14 -10.69
C ARG A 325 13.56 -2.07 -11.41
N PRO A 326 13.43 -1.23 -12.47
CA PRO A 326 14.46 -0.39 -13.12
C PRO A 326 14.67 0.98 -12.46
N PHE A 327 13.97 1.26 -11.40
CA PHE A 327 13.93 2.55 -10.71
C PHE A 327 15.15 2.74 -9.80
N ARG A 328 15.28 3.95 -9.26
CA ARG A 328 16.27 4.32 -8.27
C ARG A 328 15.58 4.81 -7.01
N GLY A 329 16.24 4.68 -5.86
CA GLY A 329 15.69 5.05 -4.56
C GLY A 329 15.04 3.86 -3.85
N TYR A 330 14.68 4.11 -2.59
CA TYR A 330 14.12 3.14 -1.65
C TYR A 330 13.08 3.83 -0.80
N LYS A 331 12.42 3.12 0.11
CA LYS A 331 11.51 3.64 1.13
C LYS A 331 11.97 5.00 1.66
N GLY A 332 11.04 5.93 1.82
CA GLY A 332 11.30 7.31 2.26
C GLY A 332 11.64 8.28 1.14
N SER A 333 12.15 7.80 0.00
CA SER A 333 12.54 8.65 -1.13
C SER A 333 11.35 9.03 -2.01
N ILE A 334 11.40 10.24 -2.60
CA ILE A 334 10.47 10.67 -3.66
C ILE A 334 10.91 10.23 -5.07
N LEU A 335 12.05 9.52 -5.20
CA LEU A 335 12.39 8.80 -6.42
C LEU A 335 11.44 7.62 -6.65
N GLU A 336 11.28 7.20 -7.91
CA GLU A 336 10.32 6.15 -8.27
C GLU A 336 10.51 4.88 -7.41
N GLY A 337 11.74 4.44 -7.10
CA GLY A 337 12.01 3.27 -6.27
C GLY A 337 11.51 3.37 -4.82
N GLY A 338 11.15 4.55 -4.34
CA GLY A 338 10.58 4.74 -3.00
C GLY A 338 9.08 4.50 -2.91
N HIS A 339 8.36 4.68 -4.03
CA HIS A 339 6.90 4.65 -4.03
C HIS A 339 6.27 3.94 -5.25
N ARG A 340 7.05 3.58 -6.28
CA ARG A 340 6.60 2.73 -7.36
C ARG A 340 6.59 1.29 -6.88
N ILE A 341 5.42 0.68 -6.84
CA ILE A 341 5.21 -0.61 -6.17
C ILE A 341 4.57 -1.63 -7.11
N PRO A 342 4.76 -2.94 -6.86
CA PRO A 342 4.01 -3.96 -7.55
C PRO A 342 2.52 -3.86 -7.18
N LEU A 343 1.65 -3.93 -8.19
CA LEU A 343 0.20 -4.03 -7.99
C LEU A 343 -0.41 -4.98 -8.99
N MET A 344 -1.11 -5.98 -8.49
CA MET A 344 -1.84 -6.95 -9.30
C MET A 344 -3.27 -7.10 -8.78
N VAL A 345 -4.21 -7.22 -9.69
CA VAL A 345 -5.62 -7.44 -9.38
C VAL A 345 -6.14 -8.64 -10.17
N ARG A 346 -6.56 -9.67 -9.45
CA ARG A 346 -7.26 -10.84 -10.00
C ARG A 346 -8.75 -10.72 -9.68
N TRP A 347 -9.59 -10.74 -10.70
CA TRP A 347 -11.05 -10.76 -10.55
C TRP A 347 -11.65 -11.66 -11.64
N PRO A 348 -11.85 -12.95 -11.36
CA PRO A 348 -12.32 -13.89 -12.36
C PRO A 348 -13.62 -13.48 -13.04
N GLY A 349 -13.68 -13.61 -14.35
CA GLY A 349 -14.84 -13.22 -15.15
C GLY A 349 -15.05 -11.72 -15.36
N LYS A 350 -14.23 -10.86 -14.74
CA LYS A 350 -14.29 -9.40 -14.90
C LYS A 350 -12.97 -8.82 -15.41
N VAL A 351 -11.87 -9.14 -14.77
CA VAL A 351 -10.52 -8.75 -15.23
C VAL A 351 -10.00 -9.80 -16.20
N LYS A 352 -9.59 -9.38 -17.39
CA LYS A 352 -9.02 -10.28 -18.40
C LYS A 352 -7.63 -10.76 -17.94
N PRO A 353 -7.41 -12.08 -17.85
CA PRO A 353 -6.13 -12.65 -17.44
C PRO A 353 -4.96 -12.20 -18.31
N GLY A 354 -3.79 -11.99 -17.70
CA GLY A 354 -2.55 -11.64 -18.37
C GLY A 354 -2.50 -10.23 -18.96
N THR A 355 -3.43 -9.34 -18.58
CA THR A 355 -3.42 -7.94 -19.03
C THR A 355 -2.41 -7.09 -18.28
N VAL A 356 -1.88 -6.08 -18.96
CA VAL A 356 -0.98 -5.07 -18.39
C VAL A 356 -1.63 -3.70 -18.53
N CYS A 357 -1.65 -2.93 -17.44
CA CYS A 357 -2.10 -1.55 -17.41
C CYS A 357 -0.92 -0.63 -17.14
N GLU A 358 -0.71 0.37 -18.00
CA GLU A 358 0.38 1.35 -17.90
C GLU A 358 -0.10 2.72 -17.40
N GLU A 359 -1.38 2.82 -17.01
CA GLU A 359 -1.92 4.06 -16.46
C GLU A 359 -1.31 4.37 -15.10
N VAL A 360 -1.05 5.66 -14.88
CA VAL A 360 -0.57 6.16 -13.58
C VAL A 360 -1.72 6.10 -12.58
N ILE A 361 -1.57 5.28 -11.55
CA ILE A 361 -2.57 5.14 -10.50
C ILE A 361 -1.92 5.18 -9.11
N SER A 362 -2.72 5.48 -8.11
CA SER A 362 -2.29 5.50 -6.71
C SER A 362 -3.15 4.56 -5.86
N LEU A 363 -2.59 4.01 -4.79
CA LEU A 363 -3.30 3.09 -3.88
C LEU A 363 -4.48 3.74 -3.15
N ASN A 364 -4.56 5.07 -3.09
CA ASN A 364 -5.75 5.76 -2.59
C ASN A 364 -7.00 5.56 -3.48
N SER A 365 -6.84 5.00 -4.69
CA SER A 365 -7.92 4.66 -5.62
C SER A 365 -8.93 3.63 -5.07
N LEU A 366 -8.59 2.87 -4.05
CA LEU A 366 -9.44 1.80 -3.51
C LEU A 366 -10.82 2.31 -3.07
N MET A 367 -10.89 3.47 -2.40
CA MET A 367 -12.15 4.06 -1.91
C MET A 367 -13.13 4.33 -3.05
N ALA A 368 -12.70 5.07 -4.08
CA ALA A 368 -13.56 5.41 -5.21
C ALA A 368 -13.89 4.17 -6.07
N THR A 369 -12.95 3.21 -6.19
CA THR A 369 -13.19 1.96 -6.91
C THR A 369 -14.26 1.12 -6.23
N CYS A 370 -14.23 1.00 -4.89
CA CYS A 370 -15.27 0.34 -4.13
C CYS A 370 -16.63 1.07 -4.24
N ALA A 371 -16.61 2.40 -4.19
CA ALA A 371 -17.83 3.19 -4.31
C ALA A 371 -18.50 3.00 -5.69
N GLU A 372 -17.72 3.08 -6.77
CA GLU A 372 -18.22 2.87 -8.13
C GLU A 372 -18.70 1.42 -8.35
N MET A 373 -17.94 0.42 -7.84
CA MET A 373 -18.35 -0.99 -7.90
C MET A 373 -19.70 -1.23 -7.21
N LEU A 374 -20.02 -0.45 -6.18
CA LEU A 374 -21.25 -0.54 -5.40
C LEU A 374 -22.33 0.44 -5.86
N ASP A 375 -22.12 1.14 -6.98
CA ASP A 375 -23.02 2.19 -7.49
C ASP A 375 -23.42 3.19 -6.40
N THR A 376 -22.45 3.66 -5.62
CA THR A 376 -22.68 4.59 -4.53
C THR A 376 -21.84 5.85 -4.67
N LYS A 377 -22.38 7.00 -4.23
CA LYS A 377 -21.67 8.27 -4.26
C LYS A 377 -20.97 8.50 -2.93
N LEU A 378 -19.69 8.84 -2.99
CA LEU A 378 -18.96 9.29 -1.81
C LEU A 378 -19.45 10.67 -1.37
N PRO A 379 -19.60 10.92 -0.04
CA PRO A 379 -19.82 12.26 0.46
C PRO A 379 -18.63 13.18 0.14
N PRO A 380 -18.82 14.51 0.08
CA PRO A 380 -17.77 15.46 -0.33
C PRO A 380 -16.48 15.42 0.52
N ASN A 381 -16.61 14.97 1.75
CA ASN A 381 -15.50 14.87 2.71
C ASN A 381 -14.91 13.45 2.84
N ALA A 382 -15.11 12.59 1.83
CA ALA A 382 -14.57 11.23 1.80
C ALA A 382 -13.91 10.92 0.46
N GLY A 383 -12.74 10.30 0.50
CA GLY A 383 -12.01 9.93 -0.70
C GLY A 383 -11.66 11.12 -1.58
N GLU A 384 -11.29 12.25 -0.96
CA GLU A 384 -11.07 13.54 -1.64
C GLU A 384 -10.04 13.41 -2.77
N ASP A 385 -9.06 12.55 -2.59
CA ASP A 385 -7.98 12.31 -3.55
C ASP A 385 -8.13 10.98 -4.30
N SER A 386 -9.21 10.23 -4.05
CA SER A 386 -9.44 8.93 -4.65
C SER A 386 -10.04 9.04 -6.05
N CYS A 387 -9.47 8.30 -7.00
CA CYS A 387 -9.98 8.13 -8.35
C CYS A 387 -10.24 6.65 -8.61
N SER A 388 -11.42 6.31 -9.14
CA SER A 388 -11.75 4.91 -9.40
C SER A 388 -10.93 4.35 -10.56
N ILE A 389 -10.40 3.15 -10.38
CA ILE A 389 -9.74 2.36 -11.42
C ILE A 389 -10.65 1.24 -11.96
N LEU A 390 -11.93 1.22 -11.58
CA LEU A 390 -12.87 0.19 -12.03
C LEU A 390 -12.95 0.10 -13.56
N PRO A 391 -13.02 1.20 -14.33
CA PRO A 391 -13.01 1.12 -15.79
C PRO A 391 -11.77 0.42 -16.37
N LEU A 392 -10.60 0.65 -15.77
CA LEU A 392 -9.35 -0.03 -16.17
C LEU A 392 -9.45 -1.54 -15.92
N LEU A 393 -9.94 -1.92 -14.75
CA LEU A 393 -10.12 -3.34 -14.37
C LEU A 393 -11.10 -4.06 -15.31
N LEU A 394 -12.12 -3.36 -15.79
CA LEU A 394 -13.11 -3.88 -16.72
C LEU A 394 -12.69 -3.82 -18.19
N GLY A 395 -11.46 -3.41 -18.48
CA GLY A 395 -10.94 -3.29 -19.86
C GLY A 395 -11.56 -2.16 -20.66
N GLN A 396 -11.99 -1.10 -19.99
CA GLN A 396 -12.65 0.08 -20.56
C GLN A 396 -11.82 1.36 -20.33
N PRO A 397 -10.55 1.42 -20.79
CA PRO A 397 -9.66 2.55 -20.50
C PRO A 397 -10.20 3.89 -21.03
N GLY A 398 -11.00 3.88 -22.09
CA GLY A 398 -11.67 5.10 -22.59
C GLY A 398 -12.72 5.69 -21.66
N GLN A 399 -13.12 4.97 -20.61
CA GLN A 399 -14.03 5.43 -19.55
C GLN A 399 -13.28 5.81 -18.27
N TYR A 400 -11.96 5.65 -18.24
CA TYR A 400 -11.13 6.08 -17.13
C TYR A 400 -10.93 7.59 -17.19
N HIS A 401 -11.58 8.31 -16.32
CA HIS A 401 -11.50 9.77 -16.22
C HIS A 401 -11.04 10.14 -14.80
N PRO A 402 -9.73 10.19 -14.54
CA PRO A 402 -9.24 10.58 -13.24
C PRO A 402 -9.65 12.02 -12.93
N LYS A 403 -10.07 12.27 -11.69
CA LYS A 403 -10.43 13.63 -11.21
C LYS A 403 -9.26 14.60 -11.38
N ARG A 404 -8.05 14.09 -11.46
CA ARG A 404 -6.80 14.82 -11.63
C ARG A 404 -5.96 14.09 -12.66
N THR A 405 -5.28 14.86 -13.49
CA THR A 405 -4.31 14.32 -14.45
C THR A 405 -2.94 14.07 -13.82
N ALA A 406 -2.75 14.53 -12.58
CA ALA A 406 -1.48 14.47 -11.88
C ALA A 406 -1.61 13.79 -10.51
N GLU A 407 -0.64 12.94 -10.18
CA GLU A 407 -0.47 12.30 -8.88
C GLU A 407 0.61 13.00 -8.06
N VAL A 408 0.40 13.09 -6.74
CA VAL A 408 1.33 13.74 -5.82
C VAL A 408 1.97 12.71 -4.91
N HIS A 409 3.29 12.76 -4.83
CA HIS A 409 4.11 11.92 -3.98
C HIS A 409 4.85 12.76 -2.96
N ALA A 410 4.75 12.41 -1.69
CA ALA A 410 5.50 13.06 -0.61
C ALA A 410 6.48 12.06 -0.01
N GLY A 411 7.74 12.46 0.05
CA GLY A 411 8.81 11.75 0.73
C GLY A 411 9.39 12.59 1.88
N VAL A 412 10.29 12.02 2.66
CA VAL A 412 10.90 12.68 3.83
C VAL A 412 11.53 14.02 3.46
N ASN A 413 12.15 14.11 2.29
CA ASN A 413 12.93 15.27 1.87
C ASN A 413 12.29 16.15 0.80
N GLY A 414 11.02 15.92 0.44
CA GLY A 414 10.40 16.74 -0.57
C GLY A 414 9.05 16.22 -1.03
N ILE A 415 8.56 16.82 -2.11
CA ILE A 415 7.30 16.50 -2.76
C ILE A 415 7.50 16.43 -4.27
N ALA A 416 6.76 15.59 -4.94
CA ALA A 416 6.75 15.50 -6.38
C ALA A 416 5.33 15.47 -6.91
N VAL A 417 5.15 15.96 -8.14
CA VAL A 417 3.92 15.81 -8.90
C VAL A 417 4.24 15.15 -10.24
N ARG A 418 3.40 14.21 -10.64
CA ARG A 418 3.55 13.45 -11.85
C ARG A 418 2.32 13.52 -12.74
N GLU A 419 2.51 13.85 -14.01
CA GLU A 419 1.50 13.78 -15.06
C GLU A 419 2.09 13.04 -16.27
N GLY A 420 1.53 11.89 -16.61
CA GLY A 420 2.07 11.04 -17.67
C GLY A 420 3.54 10.68 -17.44
N GLN A 421 4.41 11.00 -18.40
CA GLN A 421 5.86 10.72 -18.29
C GLN A 421 6.64 11.76 -17.48
N TRP A 422 6.04 12.92 -17.20
CA TRP A 422 6.74 14.05 -16.58
C TRP A 422 6.57 14.06 -15.07
N LYS A 423 7.68 14.16 -14.36
CA LYS A 423 7.72 14.27 -12.90
C LYS A 423 8.49 15.50 -12.48
N LEU A 424 7.81 16.46 -11.87
CA LEU A 424 8.44 17.61 -11.23
C LEU A 424 8.68 17.28 -9.75
N VAL A 425 9.92 17.48 -9.31
CA VAL A 425 10.36 17.26 -7.95
C VAL A 425 10.72 18.58 -7.30
N GLU A 426 10.17 18.86 -6.11
CA GLU A 426 10.60 19.91 -5.19
C GLU A 426 11.24 19.25 -3.96
N SER A 427 12.55 19.28 -3.87
CA SER A 427 13.33 18.61 -2.85
C SER A 427 14.12 19.60 -2.00
N LYS A 428 14.26 19.30 -0.71
CA LYS A 428 15.18 19.97 0.21
C LYS A 428 16.61 19.47 0.07
N VAL A 429 16.82 18.36 -0.60
CA VAL A 429 18.14 17.75 -0.81
C VAL A 429 18.94 18.59 -1.80
N LYS A 430 20.10 19.05 -1.37
CA LYS A 430 21.04 19.81 -2.21
C LYS A 430 22.07 18.93 -2.93
N ARG A 431 22.30 17.72 -2.43
CA ARG A 431 23.26 16.77 -3.00
C ARG A 431 22.81 15.34 -2.73
N SER A 432 22.59 14.56 -3.77
CA SER A 432 22.34 13.12 -3.67
C SER A 432 23.64 12.37 -3.43
N LEU A 433 23.62 11.39 -2.51
CA LEU A 433 24.75 10.52 -2.21
C LEU A 433 24.57 9.15 -2.87
N PRO A 434 25.64 8.49 -3.35
CA PRO A 434 25.54 7.13 -3.93
C PRO A 434 24.97 6.10 -2.94
N SER A 435 25.31 6.23 -1.65
CA SER A 435 24.84 5.35 -0.57
C SER A 435 23.40 5.59 -0.14
N ARG A 436 22.88 6.80 -0.40
CA ARG A 436 21.50 7.19 -0.15
C ARG A 436 21.04 8.06 -1.32
N PRO A 437 20.62 7.43 -2.44
CA PRO A 437 20.17 8.17 -3.60
C PRO A 437 18.86 8.88 -3.26
N ASP A 438 18.86 10.19 -3.45
CA ASP A 438 17.67 11.02 -3.25
C ASP A 438 17.48 11.95 -4.44
N ALA A 439 16.24 12.38 -4.69
CA ALA A 439 15.92 13.24 -5.80
C ALA A 439 16.35 14.67 -5.51
N LEU A 440 17.01 15.31 -6.47
CA LEU A 440 17.22 16.73 -6.50
C LEU A 440 16.01 17.44 -7.10
N SER A 441 15.79 18.70 -6.75
CA SER A 441 14.75 19.50 -7.42
C SER A 441 15.01 19.55 -8.93
N GLY A 442 13.96 19.29 -9.71
CA GLY A 442 14.08 19.24 -11.17
C GLY A 442 12.88 18.62 -11.85
N LEU A 443 12.93 18.59 -13.18
CA LEU A 443 11.96 17.88 -14.04
C LEU A 443 12.63 16.63 -14.62
N TYR A 444 11.92 15.51 -14.57
CA TYR A 444 12.39 14.21 -15.05
C TYR A 444 11.38 13.59 -16.02
N ASP A 445 11.87 13.02 -17.11
CA ASP A 445 11.11 12.13 -18.00
C ASP A 445 11.28 10.69 -17.51
N VAL A 446 10.37 10.24 -16.64
CA VAL A 446 10.48 8.92 -16.00
C VAL A 446 10.18 7.74 -16.94
N LYS A 447 9.69 8.01 -18.15
CA LYS A 447 9.52 6.98 -19.18
C LYS A 447 10.84 6.74 -19.93
N ALA A 448 11.55 7.81 -20.29
CA ALA A 448 12.84 7.74 -20.97
C ALA A 448 13.99 7.47 -19.99
N ASP A 449 13.90 7.99 -18.76
CA ASP A 449 14.88 7.85 -17.69
C ASP A 449 14.20 7.38 -16.38
N PRO A 450 13.83 6.10 -16.26
CA PRO A 450 13.15 5.58 -15.07
C PRO A 450 14.01 5.65 -13.79
N ALA A 451 15.32 5.84 -13.93
CA ALA A 451 16.23 6.04 -12.80
C ALA A 451 16.38 7.51 -12.37
N GLU A 452 15.71 8.46 -13.05
CA GLU A 452 15.67 9.89 -12.69
C GLU A 452 17.08 10.51 -12.55
N LYS A 453 17.97 10.20 -13.50
CA LYS A 453 19.37 10.66 -13.52
C LYS A 453 19.54 11.99 -14.24
N GLN A 454 18.65 12.30 -15.19
CA GLN A 454 18.75 13.46 -16.08
C GLN A 454 17.69 14.51 -15.74
N ASN A 455 18.12 15.62 -15.13
CA ASN A 455 17.24 16.76 -14.91
C ASN A 455 17.11 17.56 -16.22
N VAL A 456 15.91 17.57 -16.78
CA VAL A 456 15.58 18.22 -18.07
C VAL A 456 14.79 19.52 -17.91
N ILE A 457 14.76 20.12 -16.73
CA ILE A 457 13.95 21.33 -16.44
C ILE A 457 14.34 22.52 -17.34
N ALA A 458 15.62 22.64 -17.70
CA ALA A 458 16.09 23.70 -18.59
C ALA A 458 15.61 23.54 -20.04
N GLN A 459 15.33 22.30 -20.46
CA GLN A 459 14.83 21.98 -21.81
C GLN A 459 13.31 22.11 -21.90
N HIS A 460 12.58 21.98 -20.77
CA HIS A 460 11.12 21.96 -20.74
C HIS A 460 10.56 22.85 -19.60
N PRO A 461 10.89 24.16 -19.58
CA PRO A 461 10.48 25.08 -18.51
C PRO A 461 8.96 25.30 -18.47
N ASP A 462 8.27 25.20 -19.59
CA ASP A 462 6.82 25.27 -19.72
C ASP A 462 6.11 24.10 -19.05
N ILE A 463 6.60 22.88 -19.22
CA ILE A 463 6.09 21.68 -18.54
C ILE A 463 6.30 21.81 -17.03
N ALA A 464 7.49 22.24 -16.60
CA ALA A 464 7.79 22.44 -15.20
C ALA A 464 6.85 23.47 -14.56
N ALA A 465 6.59 24.59 -15.23
CA ALA A 465 5.67 25.62 -14.76
C ALA A 465 4.21 25.10 -14.66
N LYS A 466 3.75 24.32 -15.64
CA LYS A 466 2.43 23.68 -15.63
C LYS A 466 2.29 22.72 -14.43
N LEU A 467 3.27 21.84 -14.25
CA LEU A 467 3.25 20.86 -13.14
C LEU A 467 3.35 21.54 -11.78
N LYS A 468 4.12 22.61 -11.66
CA LYS A 468 4.19 23.41 -10.43
C LYS A 468 2.83 24.02 -10.08
N ALA A 469 2.13 24.58 -11.06
CA ALA A 469 0.80 25.15 -10.85
C ALA A 469 -0.21 24.07 -10.43
N GLU A 470 -0.13 22.88 -11.03
CA GLU A 470 -1.01 21.76 -10.64
C GLU A 470 -0.66 21.23 -9.23
N LEU A 471 0.63 21.13 -8.88
CA LEU A 471 1.07 20.78 -7.52
C LEU A 471 0.51 21.77 -6.49
N ASP A 472 0.66 23.08 -6.73
CA ASP A 472 0.17 24.11 -5.84
C ASP A 472 -1.35 24.07 -5.66
N LYS A 473 -2.09 23.76 -6.72
CA LYS A 473 -3.55 23.59 -6.67
C LYS A 473 -3.95 22.34 -5.85
N ILE A 474 -3.27 21.21 -6.03
CA ILE A 474 -3.57 19.96 -5.31
C ILE A 474 -3.25 20.08 -3.83
N VAL A 475 -2.09 20.62 -3.50
CA VAL A 475 -1.61 20.76 -2.12
C VAL A 475 -2.34 21.92 -1.41
N GLY A 476 -2.59 23.03 -2.10
CA GLY A 476 -3.33 24.18 -1.59
C GLY A 476 -2.84 24.66 -0.22
N SER A 477 -3.75 24.81 0.73
CA SER A 477 -3.44 25.24 2.11
C SER A 477 -2.60 24.22 2.91
N ASP A 478 -2.49 22.98 2.44
CA ASP A 478 -1.72 21.91 3.08
C ASP A 478 -0.22 21.96 2.74
N ALA A 479 0.20 22.82 1.79
CA ALA A 479 1.61 22.99 1.39
C ALA A 479 2.55 23.24 2.57
N GLY A 480 2.09 24.01 3.57
CA GLY A 480 2.86 24.29 4.77
C GLY A 480 3.13 23.07 5.64
N LYS A 481 2.29 22.05 5.60
CA LYS A 481 2.47 20.80 6.35
C LYS A 481 3.58 19.95 5.74
N VAL A 482 3.61 19.80 4.41
CA VAL A 482 4.64 19.04 3.70
C VAL A 482 6.02 19.68 3.85
N ASN A 483 6.09 21.01 3.87
CA ASN A 483 7.34 21.74 3.96
C ASN A 483 7.92 21.86 5.39
N ARG A 484 7.11 21.60 6.44
CA ARG A 484 7.53 21.73 7.84
C ARG A 484 8.13 20.47 8.44
N THR A 485 8.00 19.32 7.78
CA THR A 485 8.48 18.03 8.26
C THR A 485 9.95 17.84 7.91
N GLY A 486 10.81 18.57 8.57
CA GLY A 486 12.26 18.44 8.52
C GLY A 486 12.78 18.42 9.94
N SER A 487 12.46 17.39 10.71
CA SER A 487 13.25 17.00 11.88
C SER A 487 13.96 15.70 11.53
N ASP A 488 15.27 15.74 11.62
CA ASP A 488 16.23 14.72 11.15
C ASP A 488 16.27 13.44 12.00
N ASP A 489 15.24 13.13 12.81
CA ASP A 489 15.41 12.24 13.97
C ASP A 489 14.92 10.80 13.79
N GLU A 490 14.32 10.39 12.65
CA GLU A 490 13.72 9.06 12.58
C GLU A 490 14.46 8.01 11.72
N ASP A 491 15.42 8.44 10.89
CA ASP A 491 16.36 7.55 10.16
C ASP A 491 17.85 7.84 10.50
N ALA A 492 18.11 8.65 11.50
CA ALA A 492 19.46 8.81 12.00
C ALA A 492 19.88 7.52 12.71
N PRO A 493 21.03 6.91 12.35
CA PRO A 493 21.58 5.84 13.17
C PRO A 493 21.72 6.37 14.59
N ALA A 494 21.33 5.56 15.57
CA ALA A 494 21.43 5.93 16.98
C ALA A 494 22.80 6.55 17.26
N PRO A 495 22.92 7.62 18.06
CA PRO A 495 24.17 8.27 18.34
C PRO A 495 25.15 7.24 18.94
N GLY A 496 26.15 6.85 18.17
CA GLY A 496 27.15 5.83 18.55
C GLY A 496 27.47 4.77 17.49
N ALA A 497 26.74 4.67 16.40
CA ALA A 497 27.10 3.76 15.31
C ALA A 497 28.36 4.29 14.60
N LYS A 498 29.51 3.69 14.87
CA LYS A 498 30.74 3.92 14.11
C LYS A 498 30.55 3.31 12.73
N MET A 499 30.64 4.15 11.70
CA MET A 499 30.81 3.65 10.34
C MET A 499 32.16 2.94 10.26
N ASP A 500 32.13 1.62 10.10
CA ASP A 500 33.34 0.88 9.77
C ASP A 500 33.79 1.32 8.38
N LYS A 501 35.04 1.79 8.34
CA LYS A 501 35.74 2.08 7.09
C LYS A 501 35.92 0.76 6.34
N PRO A 502 35.71 0.73 5.01
CA PRO A 502 36.05 -0.47 4.24
C PRO A 502 37.54 -0.70 4.32
N ASN A 503 37.94 -1.91 4.70
CA ASN A 503 39.28 -2.45 4.45
C ASN A 503 39.40 -2.81 2.97
#